data_b31922f0646421b389942193fa40f271
#
_entry.id   b31922f0646421b389942193fa40f271
#
_cell.length_a   1.000
_cell.length_b   1.000
_cell.length_c   1.000
_cell.angle_alpha   90.00
_cell.angle_beta   90.00
_cell.angle_gamma   90.00
#
_symmetry.space_group_name_H-M   'P 1'
#
loop_
_entity.id
_entity.type
_entity.pdbx_description
1 polymer ?
#
loop_
_entity_poly.entity_id
_entity_poly.type
_entity_poly.pdbx_seq_one_letter_code
_entity_poly.pdbx_strand_id
1 'polypeptide(L)'
;MRKLNPAIHRIKYKQRKPQVRKARETRLHQGARFKILLIDAGLTPETAAQMLHVTPRTIRYWVSGRVTVPYAAFRLLRAMRLFELPVPGWEGWHMHSGKLWSPEGHGFIPSDSSWWGLLVRKAALFGQMYD
;
A
#
# COMPACT_ATOMS: atom_id res chain seq x y z
N MET A 1 -39.76 -34.56 -27.40
CA MET A 1 -38.46 -34.02 -26.86
C MET A 1 -37.86 -33.02 -27.83
N ARG A 2 -37.78 -31.79 -27.42
CA ARG A 2 -37.06 -30.78 -28.23
C ARG A 2 -35.54 -31.02 -28.10
N LYS A 3 -34.88 -31.36 -29.21
CA LYS A 3 -33.42 -31.44 -29.26
C LYS A 3 -32.85 -30.05 -29.07
N LEU A 4 -32.09 -29.85 -28.03
CA LEU A 4 -31.35 -28.59 -27.79
C LEU A 4 -30.39 -28.36 -28.96
N ASN A 5 -30.50 -27.18 -29.58
CA ASN A 5 -29.65 -26.81 -30.70
C ASN A 5 -28.18 -26.68 -30.21
N PRO A 6 -27.26 -27.52 -30.71
CA PRO A 6 -25.86 -27.51 -30.27
C PRO A 6 -25.14 -26.18 -30.54
N ALA A 7 -25.64 -25.38 -31.48
CA ALA A 7 -25.06 -24.05 -31.80
C ALA A 7 -25.28 -23.04 -30.66
N ILE A 8 -26.41 -23.10 -29.94
CA ILE A 8 -26.71 -22.20 -28.83
C ILE A 8 -25.81 -22.51 -27.61
N HIS A 9 -25.51 -23.78 -27.39
CA HIS A 9 -24.61 -24.20 -26.32
C HIS A 9 -23.14 -23.77 -26.56
N ARG A 10 -22.68 -23.80 -27.84
CA ARG A 10 -21.34 -23.33 -28.22
C ARG A 10 -21.18 -21.82 -28.07
N ILE A 11 -22.20 -21.03 -28.38
CA ILE A 11 -22.17 -19.56 -28.26
C ILE A 11 -22.06 -19.15 -26.79
N LYS A 12 -22.84 -19.78 -25.88
CA LYS A 12 -22.76 -19.51 -24.43
C LYS A 12 -21.39 -19.87 -23.82
N TYR A 13 -20.75 -20.91 -24.31
CA TYR A 13 -19.43 -21.35 -23.82
C TYR A 13 -18.30 -20.46 -24.33
N LYS A 14 -18.35 -19.97 -25.57
CA LYS A 14 -17.37 -19.03 -26.11
C LYS A 14 -17.40 -17.66 -25.43
N GLN A 15 -18.55 -17.19 -24.99
CA GLN A 15 -18.69 -15.89 -24.33
C GLN A 15 -18.16 -15.86 -22.89
N ARG A 16 -18.14 -16.99 -22.18
CA ARG A 16 -17.59 -17.07 -20.81
C ARG A 16 -16.06 -17.07 -20.76
N LYS A 17 -15.38 -17.63 -21.73
CA LYS A 17 -13.90 -17.73 -21.75
C LYS A 17 -13.18 -16.38 -21.71
N PRO A 18 -13.55 -15.34 -22.48
CA PRO A 18 -12.85 -14.06 -22.46
C PRO A 18 -13.01 -13.32 -21.14
N GLN A 19 -14.16 -13.41 -20.47
CA GLN A 19 -14.38 -12.75 -19.16
C GLN A 19 -13.56 -13.39 -18.04
N VAL A 20 -13.48 -14.71 -18.00
CA VAL A 20 -12.66 -15.45 -17.02
C VAL A 20 -11.18 -15.14 -17.21
N ARG A 21 -10.72 -15.10 -18.46
CA ARG A 21 -9.35 -14.75 -18.80
C ARG A 21 -9.00 -13.33 -18.37
N LYS A 22 -9.84 -12.35 -18.65
CA LYS A 22 -9.68 -10.96 -18.25
C LYS A 22 -9.64 -10.79 -16.73
N ALA A 23 -10.52 -11.46 -16.00
CA ALA A 23 -10.53 -11.46 -14.54
C ALA A 23 -9.23 -12.04 -13.95
N ARG A 24 -8.70 -13.11 -14.55
CA ARG A 24 -7.41 -13.70 -14.14
C ARG A 24 -6.26 -12.75 -14.40
N GLU A 25 -6.18 -12.12 -15.56
CA GLU A 25 -5.16 -11.13 -15.90
C GLU A 25 -5.19 -9.94 -14.91
N THR A 26 -6.37 -9.46 -14.56
CA THR A 26 -6.55 -8.40 -13.57
C THR A 26 -6.02 -8.81 -12.18
N ARG A 27 -6.32 -10.03 -11.73
CA ARG A 27 -5.81 -10.54 -10.44
C ARG A 27 -4.29 -10.69 -10.43
N LEU A 28 -3.70 -11.18 -11.52
CA LEU A 28 -2.24 -11.29 -11.66
C LEU A 28 -1.57 -9.91 -11.60
N HIS A 29 -2.15 -8.93 -12.26
CA HIS A 29 -1.66 -7.55 -12.25
C HIS A 29 -1.76 -6.91 -10.86
N GLN A 30 -2.89 -7.08 -10.19
CA GLN A 30 -3.08 -6.62 -8.81
C GLN A 30 -2.10 -7.29 -7.84
N GLY A 31 -1.88 -8.59 -7.97
CA GLY A 31 -0.92 -9.34 -7.17
C GLY A 31 0.51 -8.85 -7.33
N ALA A 32 0.92 -8.56 -8.56
CA ALA A 32 2.24 -7.98 -8.86
C ALA A 32 2.41 -6.59 -8.22
N ARG A 33 1.41 -5.73 -8.31
CA ARG A 33 1.41 -4.41 -7.67
C ARG A 33 1.45 -4.52 -6.14
N PHE A 34 0.70 -5.46 -5.58
CA PHE A 34 0.70 -5.73 -4.14
C PHE A 34 2.09 -6.18 -3.64
N LYS A 35 2.76 -7.04 -4.40
CA LYS A 35 4.13 -7.46 -4.11
C LYS A 35 5.10 -6.28 -4.06
N ILE A 36 5.00 -5.35 -5.00
CA ILE A 36 5.83 -4.13 -5.02
C ILE A 36 5.57 -3.29 -3.76
N LEU A 37 4.31 -3.11 -3.36
CA LEU A 37 3.97 -2.38 -2.14
C LEU A 37 4.51 -3.03 -0.88
N LEU A 38 4.51 -4.36 -0.79
CA LEU A 38 5.12 -5.09 0.32
C LEU A 38 6.63 -4.81 0.41
N ILE A 39 7.32 -4.88 -0.72
CA ILE A 39 8.77 -4.62 -0.79
C ILE A 39 9.07 -3.18 -0.41
N ASP A 40 8.34 -2.22 -0.96
CA ASP A 40 8.51 -0.79 -0.67
C ASP A 40 8.24 -0.45 0.80
N ALA A 41 7.30 -1.15 1.43
CA ALA A 41 7.00 -1.00 2.85
C ALA A 41 7.99 -1.75 3.77
N GLY A 42 8.93 -2.51 3.21
CA GLY A 42 9.89 -3.32 3.96
C GLY A 42 9.25 -4.52 4.67
N LEU A 43 8.13 -5.01 4.17
CA LEU A 43 7.37 -6.10 4.77
C LEU A 43 7.68 -7.44 4.10
N THR A 44 7.89 -8.46 4.92
CA THR A 44 7.88 -9.86 4.49
C THR A 44 6.44 -10.38 4.48
N PRO A 45 6.13 -11.52 3.81
CA PRO A 45 4.81 -12.13 3.90
C PRO A 45 4.37 -12.41 5.35
N GLU A 46 5.28 -12.78 6.22
CA GLU A 46 5.03 -13.07 7.63
C GLU A 46 4.65 -11.81 8.41
N THR A 47 5.42 -10.74 8.28
CA THR A 47 5.15 -9.46 8.96
C THR A 47 3.90 -8.78 8.42
N ALA A 48 3.67 -8.84 7.12
CA ALA A 48 2.44 -8.35 6.49
C ALA A 48 1.21 -9.12 6.98
N ALA A 49 1.33 -10.44 7.11
CA ALA A 49 0.26 -11.29 7.62
C ALA A 49 -0.13 -10.92 9.06
N GLN A 50 0.85 -10.69 9.92
CA GLN A 50 0.61 -10.23 11.30
C GLN A 50 -0.10 -8.87 11.32
N MET A 51 0.37 -7.93 10.53
CA MET A 51 -0.20 -6.58 10.47
C MET A 51 -1.62 -6.55 9.91
N LEU A 52 -1.91 -7.37 8.91
CA LEU A 52 -3.21 -7.43 8.24
C LEU A 52 -4.17 -8.45 8.89
N HIS A 53 -3.75 -9.14 9.97
CA HIS A 53 -4.52 -10.19 10.65
C HIS A 53 -4.99 -11.31 9.71
N VAL A 54 -4.12 -11.74 8.82
CA VAL A 54 -4.32 -12.86 7.90
C VAL A 54 -3.17 -13.86 8.02
N THR A 55 -3.29 -15.02 7.37
CA THR A 55 -2.19 -15.99 7.33
C THR A 55 -1.15 -15.62 6.27
N PRO A 56 0.12 -16.02 6.43
CA PRO A 56 1.14 -15.84 5.39
C PRO A 56 0.76 -16.51 4.07
N ARG A 57 0.00 -17.60 4.13
CA ARG A 57 -0.55 -18.29 2.96
C ARG A 57 -1.50 -17.39 2.17
N THR A 58 -2.35 -16.63 2.86
CA THR A 58 -3.25 -15.65 2.25
C THR A 58 -2.47 -14.57 1.51
N ILE A 59 -1.40 -14.04 2.10
CA ILE A 59 -0.52 -13.05 1.45
C ILE A 59 0.08 -13.64 0.17
N ARG A 60 0.57 -14.86 0.19
CA ARG A 60 1.11 -15.53 -1.01
C ARG A 60 0.07 -15.73 -2.10
N TYR A 61 -1.17 -16.03 -1.73
CA TYR A 61 -2.27 -16.14 -2.69
C TYR A 61 -2.63 -14.81 -3.34
N TRP A 62 -2.55 -13.72 -2.60
CA TRP A 62 -2.74 -12.38 -3.15
C TRP A 62 -1.62 -12.01 -4.12
N VAL A 63 -0.36 -12.22 -3.73
CA VAL A 63 0.81 -11.93 -4.55
C VAL A 63 0.82 -12.75 -5.84
N SER A 64 0.46 -14.03 -5.78
CA SER A 64 0.40 -14.90 -6.96
C SER A 64 -0.79 -14.65 -7.89
N GLY A 65 -1.76 -13.83 -7.47
CA GLY A 65 -3.00 -13.57 -8.21
C GLY A 65 -4.00 -14.71 -8.15
N ARG A 66 -3.81 -15.69 -7.26
CA ARG A 66 -4.73 -16.78 -7.05
C ARG A 66 -6.04 -16.31 -6.41
N VAL A 67 -5.94 -15.35 -5.50
CA VAL A 67 -7.06 -14.69 -4.83
C VAL A 67 -6.93 -13.19 -5.03
N THR A 68 -8.05 -12.50 -5.19
CA THR A 68 -8.09 -11.04 -5.33
C THR A 68 -7.63 -10.37 -4.04
N VAL A 69 -6.74 -9.38 -4.14
CA VAL A 69 -6.32 -8.55 -3.02
C VAL A 69 -7.50 -7.69 -2.54
N PRO A 70 -7.87 -7.72 -1.25
CA PRO A 70 -8.86 -6.80 -0.73
C PRO A 70 -8.44 -5.35 -0.89
N TYR A 71 -9.38 -4.49 -1.27
CA TYR A 71 -9.11 -3.06 -1.46
C TYR A 71 -8.53 -2.39 -0.19
N ALA A 72 -9.05 -2.76 0.99
CA ALA A 72 -8.57 -2.23 2.27
C ALA A 72 -7.09 -2.56 2.52
N ALA A 73 -6.66 -3.80 2.24
CA ALA A 73 -5.27 -4.22 2.39
C ALA A 73 -4.35 -3.45 1.43
N PHE A 74 -4.79 -3.30 0.18
CA PHE A 74 -4.06 -2.54 -0.83
C PHE A 74 -3.92 -1.06 -0.44
N ARG A 75 -5.01 -0.45 0.04
CA ARG A 75 -5.03 0.94 0.48
C ARG A 75 -4.14 1.18 1.69
N LEU A 76 -4.15 0.28 2.67
CA LEU A 76 -3.31 0.39 3.86
C LEU A 76 -1.83 0.37 3.49
N LEU A 77 -1.39 -0.54 2.62
CA LEU A 77 0.00 -0.60 2.19
C LEU A 77 0.42 0.63 1.37
N ARG A 78 -0.48 1.16 0.55
CA ARG A 78 -0.22 2.43 -0.16
C ARG A 78 -0.03 3.60 0.81
N ALA A 79 -0.85 3.68 1.83
CA ALA A 79 -0.73 4.70 2.88
C ALA A 79 0.59 4.55 3.65
N MET A 80 1.01 3.34 3.94
CA MET A 80 2.28 3.07 4.63
C MET A 80 3.51 3.36 3.78
N ARG A 81 3.43 3.16 2.47
CA ARG A 81 4.53 3.46 1.55
C ARG A 81 4.90 4.93 1.56
N LEU A 82 3.91 5.79 1.51
CA LEU A 82 4.05 7.23 1.54
C LEU A 82 2.93 7.81 2.42
N PHE A 83 3.14 7.76 3.72
CA PHE A 83 2.14 8.26 4.65
C PHE A 83 2.20 9.79 4.68
N GLU A 84 1.34 10.43 3.91
CA GLU A 84 1.12 11.87 3.98
C GLU A 84 0.31 12.22 5.23
N LEU A 85 0.69 13.30 5.89
CA LEU A 85 -0.04 13.79 7.06
C LEU A 85 -1.29 14.56 6.60
N PRO A 86 -2.51 14.01 6.81
CA PRO A 86 -3.73 14.61 6.29
C PRO A 86 -4.30 15.71 7.19
N VAL A 87 -3.43 16.40 7.90
CA VAL A 87 -3.82 17.46 8.85
C VAL A 87 -3.42 18.80 8.29
N PRO A 88 -4.30 19.82 8.31
CA PRO A 88 -3.96 21.16 7.85
C PRO A 88 -2.70 21.71 8.52
N GLY A 89 -1.83 22.31 7.74
CA GLY A 89 -0.53 22.81 8.17
C GLY A 89 0.64 21.82 7.96
N TRP A 90 0.34 20.58 7.60
CA TRP A 90 1.36 19.54 7.35
C TRP A 90 1.46 19.19 5.85
N GLU A 91 1.10 20.09 4.98
CA GLU A 91 1.15 19.88 3.54
C GLU A 91 2.58 19.59 3.08
N GLY A 92 2.75 18.49 2.34
CA GLY A 92 4.06 18.05 1.83
C GLY A 92 4.91 17.25 2.83
N TRP A 93 4.50 17.17 4.09
CA TRP A 93 5.15 16.28 5.06
C TRP A 93 4.66 14.85 4.87
N HIS A 94 5.58 13.90 4.91
CA HIS A 94 5.25 12.48 4.73
C HIS A 94 6.21 11.56 5.46
N MET A 95 5.74 10.37 5.76
CA MET A 95 6.55 9.29 6.33
C MET A 95 6.99 8.34 5.22
N HIS A 96 8.28 8.07 5.11
CA HIS A 96 8.83 7.10 4.17
C HIS A 96 10.10 6.46 4.75
N SER A 97 10.22 5.14 4.60
CA SER A 97 11.41 4.37 5.07
C SER A 97 11.78 4.65 6.53
N GLY A 98 10.78 4.76 7.41
CA GLY A 98 10.99 4.99 8.85
C GLY A 98 11.44 6.40 9.22
N LYS A 99 11.39 7.34 8.29
CA LYS A 99 11.74 8.75 8.49
C LYS A 99 10.56 9.65 8.24
N LEU A 100 10.50 10.76 8.98
CA LEU A 100 9.61 11.88 8.67
C LEU A 100 10.33 12.84 7.72
N TRP A 101 9.74 13.11 6.57
CA TRP A 101 10.31 14.00 5.55
C TRP A 101 9.57 15.33 5.52
N SER A 102 10.33 16.41 5.54
CA SER A 102 9.79 17.76 5.32
C SER A 102 9.54 18.02 3.82
N PRO A 103 8.74 19.05 3.48
CA PRO A 103 8.53 19.45 2.08
C PRO A 103 9.84 19.81 1.35
N GLU A 104 10.85 20.29 2.08
CA GLU A 104 12.16 20.66 1.54
C GLU A 104 13.10 19.46 1.34
N GLY A 105 12.68 18.26 1.72
CA GLY A 105 13.47 17.05 1.56
C GLY A 105 14.40 16.71 2.72
N HIS A 106 14.20 17.30 3.91
CA HIS A 106 14.92 16.89 5.13
C HIS A 106 14.27 15.69 5.79
N GLY A 107 15.08 14.67 6.12
CA GLY A 107 14.64 13.45 6.79
C GLY A 107 14.95 13.48 8.28
N PHE A 108 13.94 13.27 9.12
CA PHE A 108 14.07 13.20 10.57
C PHE A 108 13.87 11.76 11.04
N ILE A 109 14.80 11.24 11.82
CA ILE A 109 14.74 9.90 12.40
C ILE A 109 14.15 9.94 13.82
N PRO A 110 13.48 8.88 14.30
CA PRO A 110 12.87 8.86 15.63
C PRO A 110 13.86 9.09 16.78
N SER A 111 15.10 8.62 16.63
CA SER A 111 16.16 8.82 17.63
C SER A 111 16.54 10.28 17.84
N ASP A 112 16.28 11.14 16.87
CA ASP A 112 16.55 12.59 16.97
C ASP A 112 15.45 13.35 17.70
N SER A 113 14.33 12.72 18.01
CA SER A 113 13.19 13.38 18.67
C SER A 113 13.54 13.98 20.03
N SER A 114 14.50 13.41 20.76
CA SER A 114 15.00 13.95 22.01
C SER A 114 15.69 15.31 21.86
N TRP A 115 16.19 15.62 20.69
CA TRP A 115 16.85 16.89 20.38
C TRP A 115 15.87 17.99 19.96
N TRP A 116 14.66 17.66 19.56
CA TRP A 116 13.70 18.63 19.05
C TRP A 116 13.33 19.68 20.07
N GLY A 117 13.08 19.28 21.32
CA GLY A 117 12.79 20.22 22.40
C GLY A 117 13.97 21.16 22.67
N LEU A 118 15.19 20.67 22.57
CA LEU A 118 16.40 21.48 22.72
C LEU A 118 16.56 22.48 21.57
N LEU A 119 16.31 22.06 20.34
CA LEU A 119 16.36 22.93 19.15
C LEU A 119 15.33 24.05 19.22
N VAL A 120 14.11 23.75 19.65
CA VAL A 120 13.04 24.75 19.84
C VAL A 120 13.43 25.76 20.91
N ARG A 121 14.00 25.33 22.05
CA ARG A 121 14.49 26.23 23.11
C ARG A 121 15.63 27.10 22.61
N LYS A 122 16.59 26.55 21.89
CA LYS A 122 17.69 27.33 21.27
C LYS A 122 17.18 28.39 20.30
N ALA A 123 16.22 28.04 19.45
CA ALA A 123 15.61 28.99 18.53
C ALA A 123 14.87 30.11 19.25
N ALA A 124 14.12 29.80 20.31
CA ALA A 124 13.44 30.81 21.14
C ALA A 124 14.42 31.76 21.84
N LEU A 125 15.50 31.22 22.42
CA LEU A 125 16.56 32.02 23.04
C LEU A 125 17.26 32.92 22.04
N PHE A 126 17.54 32.42 20.86
CA PHE A 126 18.14 33.21 19.78
C PHE A 126 17.24 34.40 19.38
N GLY A 127 15.93 34.16 19.22
CA GLY A 127 14.97 35.23 18.96
C GLY A 127 14.97 36.32 20.07
N GLN A 128 15.05 35.92 21.32
CA GLN A 128 15.10 36.88 22.46
C GLN A 128 16.39 37.71 22.50
N MET A 129 17.48 37.18 21.99
CA MET A 129 18.77 37.89 21.98
C MET A 129 18.85 38.97 20.88
N TYR A 130 18.04 38.87 19.85
CA TYR A 130 18.09 39.73 18.65
C TYR A 130 16.83 40.59 18.44
N ASP A 131 15.86 40.44 19.31
CA ASP A 131 14.74 41.35 19.40
C ASP A 131 15.09 42.49 20.36
#